data_42027bc6aff4f2a633ed5518222cbe88
#
_entry.id   42027bc6aff4f2a633ed5518222cbe88
#
_cell.length_a   1.000
_cell.length_b   1.000
_cell.length_c   1.000
_cell.angle_alpha   90.00
_cell.angle_beta   90.00
_cell.angle_gamma   90.00
#
_symmetry.space_group_name_H-M   'P 1'
#
loop_
_entity.id
_entity.type
_entity.pdbx_description
1 polymer ?
#
loop_
_entity_poly.entity_id
_entity_poly.type
_entity_poly.pdbx_seq_one_letter_code
_entity_poly.pdbx_strand_id
1 'polypeptide(L)'
;MPDNELHHIVIVGGGAGGLELATRLGNKIGKRNKVKITLLDFNRTHIWKPLLHEVAAGTFDSYENQVEYMAQAKNNYFEYRLGRMYKLNRKARIVYVEPTYNNDNEEIIPERQFHYDTLVMAVGSVSNDFGIEGVREHCMFLDTKREAQSFQNRLLEIYIKANTQKQPIQPGQLDVVIAGAGATGVELSAQLYKVSRLFTAYGLDQINPAQIKIHIIDAADRILSGLPPKLSAATHAELDKLNINVITEERVVKVEHDQLITHTGRIIPAEIKVWAAGIKAPDFLKDLDGLESNRINQLVVKQTLQTTLDENIFALGDCAQCDWPEKNSFVPPRAQSAHQQASLMVKTICARLKNKDLPEFKYKDYGSLVSLGKYSTVGNLMGNLTGTVMIEGFFARMMYLSLYKLHQLALFGFYRTMMLSIAYTLRSTVDPKIKLH
;
A
#
# COMPACT_ATOMS: atom_id res chain seq x y z
N MET A 1 40.67 -0.79 24.85
CA MET A 1 40.44 -0.56 23.40
C MET A 1 39.08 0.05 23.33
N PRO A 2 38.84 1.19 22.66
CA PRO A 2 37.49 1.69 22.53
C PRO A 2 36.69 0.63 21.78
N ASP A 3 35.49 0.29 22.30
CA ASP A 3 34.51 -0.57 21.64
C ASP A 3 34.31 -0.05 20.21
N ASN A 4 34.69 -0.88 19.25
CA ASN A 4 34.53 -0.57 17.84
C ASN A 4 33.03 -0.68 17.60
N GLU A 5 32.27 0.39 17.90
CA GLU A 5 30.82 0.42 17.68
C GLU A 5 30.54 0.11 16.21
N LEU A 6 29.78 -0.92 15.98
CA LEU A 6 29.40 -1.33 14.64
C LEU A 6 28.59 -0.21 13.97
N HIS A 7 28.89 0.09 12.71
CA HIS A 7 28.11 1.05 11.92
C HIS A 7 26.61 0.69 11.98
N HIS A 8 25.81 1.58 12.54
CA HIS A 8 24.39 1.34 12.79
C HIS A 8 23.52 1.89 11.67
N ILE A 9 22.82 1.00 11.00
CA ILE A 9 21.86 1.30 9.95
C ILE A 9 20.45 1.18 10.54
N VAL A 10 19.72 2.30 10.59
CA VAL A 10 18.33 2.33 11.03
C VAL A 10 17.45 2.50 9.80
N ILE A 11 16.48 1.58 9.62
CA ILE A 11 15.48 1.59 8.55
C ILE A 11 14.14 1.84 9.21
N VAL A 12 13.44 2.90 8.83
CA VAL A 12 12.13 3.27 9.37
C VAL A 12 11.06 2.95 8.34
N GLY A 13 10.16 2.02 8.67
CA GLY A 13 9.10 1.52 7.81
C GLY A 13 9.42 0.14 7.22
N GLY A 14 8.62 -0.85 7.60
CA GLY A 14 8.71 -2.25 7.15
C GLY A 14 7.82 -2.57 5.95
N GLY A 15 7.49 -1.57 5.14
CA GLY A 15 6.77 -1.77 3.87
C GLY A 15 7.58 -2.55 2.83
N ALA A 16 7.09 -2.56 1.58
CA ALA A 16 7.69 -3.32 0.47
C ALA A 16 9.20 -3.08 0.32
N GLY A 17 9.63 -1.81 0.33
CA GLY A 17 11.04 -1.44 0.17
C GLY A 17 11.87 -1.66 1.43
N GLY A 18 11.36 -1.23 2.60
CA GLY A 18 12.13 -1.27 3.85
C GLY A 18 12.39 -2.68 4.36
N LEU A 19 11.38 -3.56 4.34
CA LEU A 19 11.55 -4.97 4.73
C LEU A 19 12.48 -5.72 3.78
N GLU A 20 12.36 -5.48 2.47
CA GLU A 20 13.26 -6.06 1.48
C GLU A 20 14.70 -5.59 1.71
N LEU A 21 14.89 -4.28 1.95
CA LEU A 21 16.20 -3.72 2.24
C LEU A 21 16.83 -4.36 3.49
N ALA A 22 16.07 -4.41 4.60
CA ALA A 22 16.53 -5.02 5.85
C ALA A 22 16.92 -6.49 5.65
N THR A 23 16.07 -7.26 4.98
CA THR A 23 16.32 -8.69 4.68
C THR A 23 17.59 -8.88 3.85
N ARG A 24 17.76 -8.12 2.78
CA ARG A 24 18.92 -8.24 1.88
C ARG A 24 20.22 -7.77 2.52
N LEU A 25 20.19 -6.67 3.29
CA LEU A 25 21.35 -6.19 4.02
C LEU A 25 21.75 -7.17 5.13
N GLY A 26 20.78 -7.66 5.89
CA GLY A 26 21.01 -8.65 6.93
C GLY A 26 21.74 -9.88 6.39
N ASN A 27 21.24 -10.46 5.30
CA ASN A 27 21.87 -11.61 4.66
C ASN A 27 23.26 -11.31 4.06
N LYS A 28 23.48 -10.10 3.57
CA LYS A 28 24.74 -9.73 2.88
C LYS A 28 25.85 -9.29 3.82
N ILE A 29 25.54 -8.46 4.81
CA ILE A 29 26.53 -7.84 5.70
C ILE A 29 26.22 -8.03 7.20
N GLY A 30 24.94 -8.14 7.60
CA GLY A 30 24.53 -8.39 8.98
C GLY A 30 25.02 -9.74 9.49
N LYS A 31 24.87 -10.79 8.70
CA LYS A 31 25.37 -12.16 8.98
C LYS A 31 26.88 -12.20 9.34
N ARG A 32 27.63 -11.23 8.90
CA ARG A 32 29.09 -11.15 9.13
C ARG A 32 29.46 -10.30 10.33
N ASN A 33 28.46 -9.83 11.10
CA ASN A 33 28.63 -8.90 12.23
C ASN A 33 29.48 -7.66 11.87
N LYS A 34 29.34 -7.15 10.65
CA LYS A 34 30.06 -5.95 10.18
C LYS A 34 29.30 -4.66 10.43
N VAL A 35 28.00 -4.77 10.63
CA VAL A 35 27.07 -3.67 10.84
C VAL A 35 25.95 -4.12 11.77
N LYS A 36 25.36 -3.16 12.46
CA LYS A 36 24.07 -3.33 13.15
C LYS A 36 22.97 -2.82 12.23
N ILE A 37 21.89 -3.59 12.03
CA ILE A 37 20.76 -3.22 11.19
C ILE A 37 19.51 -3.29 12.05
N THR A 38 18.78 -2.18 12.17
CA THR A 38 17.53 -2.11 12.92
C THR A 38 16.41 -1.66 11.99
N LEU A 39 15.35 -2.48 11.91
CA LEU A 39 14.09 -2.14 11.26
C LEU A 39 13.12 -1.64 12.32
N LEU A 40 12.63 -0.41 12.17
CA LEU A 40 11.57 0.19 12.98
C LEU A 40 10.25 0.17 12.22
N ASP A 41 9.19 -0.40 12.78
CA ASP A 41 7.83 -0.31 12.25
C ASP A 41 6.82 -0.33 13.39
N PHE A 42 5.69 0.35 13.20
CA PHE A 42 4.60 0.40 14.20
C PHE A 42 3.65 -0.81 14.14
N ASN A 43 3.74 -1.63 13.09
CA ASN A 43 3.07 -2.91 12.98
C ASN A 43 4.00 -4.04 13.42
N ARG A 44 3.43 -5.18 13.82
CA ARG A 44 4.18 -6.41 14.13
C ARG A 44 4.40 -7.29 12.91
N THR A 45 3.64 -7.04 11.86
CA THR A 45 3.63 -7.86 10.64
C THR A 45 3.59 -6.99 9.40
N HIS A 46 4.21 -7.49 8.34
CA HIS A 46 4.12 -6.92 7.01
C HIS A 46 2.97 -7.57 6.23
N ILE A 47 2.18 -6.76 5.56
CA ILE A 47 1.25 -7.18 4.52
C ILE A 47 1.58 -6.46 3.21
N TRP A 48 1.38 -7.15 2.11
CA TRP A 48 1.56 -6.57 0.78
C TRP A 48 0.43 -5.57 0.49
N LYS A 49 0.71 -4.26 0.70
CA LYS A 49 -0.28 -3.18 0.61
C LYS A 49 -1.13 -3.20 -0.67
N PRO A 50 -0.59 -3.53 -1.87
CA PRO A 50 -1.42 -3.64 -3.07
C PRO A 50 -2.57 -4.65 -3.00
N LEU A 51 -2.59 -5.59 -2.04
CA LEU A 51 -3.68 -6.55 -1.84
C LEU A 51 -4.69 -6.15 -0.74
N LEU A 52 -4.59 -4.96 -0.17
CA LEU A 52 -5.51 -4.51 0.88
C LEU A 52 -6.97 -4.42 0.41
N HIS A 53 -7.22 -4.14 -0.86
CA HIS A 53 -8.55 -4.17 -1.44
C HIS A 53 -9.15 -5.59 -1.45
N GLU A 54 -8.34 -6.64 -1.61
CA GLU A 54 -8.79 -8.04 -1.52
C GLU A 54 -9.05 -8.44 -0.05
N VAL A 55 -8.27 -7.92 0.91
CA VAL A 55 -8.53 -8.08 2.35
C VAL A 55 -9.85 -7.41 2.72
N ALA A 56 -10.05 -6.17 2.29
CA ALA A 56 -11.27 -5.40 2.52
C ALA A 56 -12.51 -6.12 1.97
N ALA A 57 -12.40 -6.72 0.80
CA ALA A 57 -13.48 -7.51 0.20
C ALA A 57 -13.65 -8.92 0.81
N GLY A 58 -12.77 -9.35 1.73
CA GLY A 58 -12.82 -10.70 2.31
C GLY A 58 -12.38 -11.83 1.36
N THR A 59 -11.72 -11.50 0.25
CA THR A 59 -11.26 -12.49 -0.74
C THR A 59 -9.82 -12.94 -0.55
N PHE A 60 -9.10 -12.31 0.39
CA PHE A 60 -7.71 -12.61 0.72
C PHE A 60 -7.53 -12.71 2.24
N ASP A 61 -6.98 -13.81 2.71
CA ASP A 61 -6.69 -14.02 4.12
C ASP A 61 -5.43 -13.27 4.55
N SER A 62 -5.63 -12.20 5.31
CA SER A 62 -4.53 -11.38 5.78
C SER A 62 -3.70 -12.01 6.89
N TYR A 63 -4.25 -12.98 7.64
CA TYR A 63 -3.52 -13.66 8.72
C TYR A 63 -2.51 -14.67 8.17
N GLU A 64 -2.86 -15.34 7.09
CA GLU A 64 -2.00 -16.37 6.48
C GLU A 64 -0.92 -15.80 5.57
N ASN A 65 -1.17 -14.62 5.01
CA ASN A 65 -0.30 -14.01 4.01
C ASN A 65 0.53 -12.84 4.55
N GLN A 66 0.54 -12.65 5.86
CA GLN A 66 1.42 -11.68 6.51
C GLN A 66 2.80 -12.25 6.81
N VAL A 67 3.80 -11.38 6.90
CA VAL A 67 5.16 -11.72 7.29
C VAL A 67 5.44 -11.18 8.68
N GLU A 68 5.72 -12.06 9.63
CA GLU A 68 6.10 -11.68 11.00
C GLU A 68 7.48 -11.04 11.02
N TYR A 69 7.57 -9.77 11.45
CA TYR A 69 8.85 -9.05 11.46
C TYR A 69 9.89 -9.67 12.39
N MET A 70 9.50 -10.18 13.56
CA MET A 70 10.43 -10.80 14.50
C MET A 70 11.04 -12.07 13.92
N ALA A 71 10.21 -12.92 13.28
CA ALA A 71 10.68 -14.14 12.64
C ALA A 71 11.57 -13.82 11.42
N GLN A 72 11.18 -12.83 10.63
CA GLN A 72 11.96 -12.39 9.47
C GLN A 72 13.31 -11.82 9.90
N ALA A 73 13.35 -11.01 10.97
CA ALA A 73 14.55 -10.43 11.53
C ALA A 73 15.55 -11.50 12.00
N LYS A 74 15.07 -12.47 12.81
CA LYS A 74 15.88 -13.60 13.29
C LYS A 74 16.49 -14.40 12.14
N ASN A 75 15.68 -14.68 11.12
CA ASN A 75 16.11 -15.53 10.00
C ASN A 75 17.06 -14.83 9.03
N ASN A 76 17.11 -13.48 9.05
CA ASN A 76 17.85 -12.68 8.08
C ASN A 76 18.81 -11.68 8.70
N TYR A 77 19.26 -11.91 9.96
CA TYR A 77 20.37 -11.19 10.62
C TYR A 77 20.18 -9.67 10.70
N PHE A 78 19.00 -9.21 11.07
CA PHE A 78 18.71 -7.83 11.45
C PHE A 78 17.86 -7.79 12.73
N GLU A 79 17.74 -6.65 13.37
CA GLU A 79 16.90 -6.45 14.53
C GLU A 79 15.58 -5.79 14.11
N TYR A 80 14.45 -6.25 14.66
CA TYR A 80 13.18 -5.56 14.55
C TYR A 80 12.85 -4.87 15.87
N ARG A 81 12.37 -3.63 15.78
CA ARG A 81 11.88 -2.85 16.92
C ARG A 81 10.48 -2.30 16.61
N LEU A 82 9.51 -2.69 17.42
CA LEU A 82 8.13 -2.18 17.33
C LEU A 82 8.10 -0.73 17.78
N GLY A 83 7.49 0.16 17.01
CA GLY A 83 7.24 1.55 17.39
C GLY A 83 7.12 2.48 16.20
N ARG A 84 6.51 3.64 16.45
CA ARG A 84 6.30 4.71 15.48
C ARG A 84 7.32 5.81 15.68
N MET A 85 8.12 6.09 14.65
CA MET A 85 8.95 7.29 14.64
C MET A 85 8.07 8.55 14.56
N TYR A 86 8.39 9.56 15.37
CA TYR A 86 7.65 10.82 15.33
C TYR A 86 8.57 12.06 15.20
N LYS A 87 9.86 11.92 15.52
CA LYS A 87 10.82 13.03 15.55
C LYS A 87 12.21 12.56 15.15
N LEU A 88 12.99 13.48 14.61
CA LEU A 88 14.39 13.32 14.23
C LEU A 88 15.24 14.42 14.89
N ASN A 89 16.48 14.08 15.25
CA ASN A 89 17.54 15.03 15.55
C ASN A 89 18.75 14.68 14.68
N ARG A 90 18.93 15.39 13.57
CA ARG A 90 19.99 15.16 12.58
C ARG A 90 21.36 15.44 13.16
N LYS A 91 21.51 16.52 13.97
CA LYS A 91 22.78 16.90 14.58
C LYS A 91 23.30 15.84 15.55
N ALA A 92 22.40 15.27 16.37
CA ALA A 92 22.71 14.19 17.30
C ALA A 92 22.63 12.79 16.66
N ARG A 93 22.12 12.67 15.43
CA ARG A 93 21.84 11.40 14.72
C ARG A 93 20.94 10.47 15.54
N ILE A 94 19.81 11.01 16.03
CA ILE A 94 18.85 10.28 16.87
C ILE A 94 17.46 10.28 16.22
N VAL A 95 16.89 9.08 16.14
CA VAL A 95 15.47 8.85 15.82
C VAL A 95 14.70 8.67 17.13
N TYR A 96 13.60 9.39 17.31
CA TYR A 96 12.70 9.28 18.46
C TYR A 96 11.47 8.44 18.08
N VAL A 97 11.11 7.51 18.94
CA VAL A 97 10.02 6.55 18.76
C VAL A 97 9.03 6.69 19.89
N GLU A 98 7.76 6.92 19.54
CA GLU A 98 6.66 7.08 20.50
C GLU A 98 6.53 5.90 21.47
N PRO A 99 5.99 6.13 22.69
CA PRO A 99 5.50 5.05 23.54
C PRO A 99 4.50 4.16 22.79
N THR A 100 4.47 2.89 23.12
CA THR A 100 3.51 1.93 22.55
C THR A 100 2.55 1.50 23.62
N TYR A 101 1.25 1.54 23.33
CA TYR A 101 0.17 1.20 24.24
C TYR A 101 -0.52 -0.09 23.81
N ASN A 102 -1.10 -0.83 24.78
CA ASN A 102 -1.97 -1.96 24.50
C ASN A 102 -3.42 -1.50 24.20
N ASN A 103 -4.34 -2.46 24.00
CA ASN A 103 -5.76 -2.14 23.73
C ASN A 103 -6.47 -1.49 24.93
N ASP A 104 -5.96 -1.66 26.14
CA ASP A 104 -6.46 -1.10 27.38
C ASP A 104 -5.85 0.27 27.69
N ASN A 105 -5.10 0.83 26.74
CA ASN A 105 -4.39 2.11 26.83
C ASN A 105 -3.30 2.14 27.90
N GLU A 106 -2.73 0.98 28.27
CA GLU A 106 -1.57 0.88 29.16
C GLU A 106 -0.27 0.96 28.35
N GLU A 107 0.70 1.71 28.84
CA GLU A 107 2.03 1.80 28.22
C GLU A 107 2.78 0.48 28.38
N ILE A 108 3.01 -0.22 27.26
CA ILE A 108 3.78 -1.47 27.22
C ILE A 108 5.24 -1.27 26.80
N ILE A 109 5.55 -0.19 26.10
CA ILE A 109 6.90 0.18 25.72
C ILE A 109 7.03 1.70 25.85
N PRO A 110 7.99 2.21 26.65
CA PRO A 110 8.18 3.65 26.81
C PRO A 110 8.77 4.29 25.54
N GLU A 111 8.85 5.61 25.55
CA GLU A 111 9.58 6.35 24.53
C GLU A 111 11.02 5.85 24.40
N ARG A 112 11.54 5.74 23.17
CA ARG A 112 12.89 5.24 22.90
C ARG A 112 13.60 6.11 21.87
N GLN A 113 14.92 6.04 21.95
CA GLN A 113 15.82 6.73 21.05
C GLN A 113 16.74 5.72 20.37
N PHE A 114 16.99 5.93 19.08
CA PHE A 114 17.90 5.10 18.30
C PHE A 114 18.92 5.98 17.61
N HIS A 115 20.21 5.79 17.97
CA HIS A 115 21.30 6.40 17.23
C HIS A 115 21.49 5.71 15.87
N TYR A 116 21.93 6.46 14.88
CA TYR A 116 22.22 5.94 13.54
C TYR A 116 23.49 6.55 12.96
N ASP A 117 24.22 5.77 12.17
CA ASP A 117 25.24 6.24 11.24
C ASP A 117 24.67 6.40 9.82
N THR A 118 23.67 5.59 9.51
CA THR A 118 22.88 5.67 8.27
C THR A 118 21.39 5.48 8.61
N LEU A 119 20.58 6.46 8.21
CA LEU A 119 19.11 6.39 8.35
C LEU A 119 18.47 6.19 6.97
N VAL A 120 17.52 5.26 6.87
CA VAL A 120 16.73 5.05 5.66
C VAL A 120 15.24 5.20 5.99
N MET A 121 14.61 6.22 5.40
CA MET A 121 13.18 6.46 5.50
C MET A 121 12.45 5.64 4.42
N ALA A 122 11.60 4.70 4.83
CA ALA A 122 10.83 3.79 3.97
C ALA A 122 9.38 3.65 4.43
N VAL A 123 8.82 4.73 5.00
CA VAL A 123 7.52 4.76 5.68
C VAL A 123 6.31 4.70 4.73
N GLY A 124 6.55 4.77 3.43
CA GLY A 124 5.49 4.68 2.42
C GLY A 124 4.58 5.91 2.37
N SER A 125 3.33 5.68 2.00
CA SER A 125 2.30 6.72 1.85
C SER A 125 1.06 6.38 2.65
N VAL A 126 0.23 7.39 2.89
CA VAL A 126 -1.13 7.31 3.44
C VAL A 126 -2.10 8.02 2.51
N SER A 127 -3.37 7.73 2.63
CA SER A 127 -4.42 8.41 1.87
C SER A 127 -4.44 9.91 2.16
N ASN A 128 -4.65 10.72 1.14
CA ASN A 128 -4.75 12.18 1.23
C ASN A 128 -6.22 12.58 1.23
N ASP A 129 -6.68 13.17 2.32
CA ASP A 129 -8.05 13.68 2.48
C ASP A 129 -8.25 15.07 1.83
N PHE A 130 -7.17 15.69 1.37
CA PHE A 130 -7.16 17.05 0.80
C PHE A 130 -7.79 18.13 1.70
N GLY A 131 -7.98 17.85 3.00
CA GLY A 131 -8.66 18.74 3.94
C GLY A 131 -10.16 18.89 3.69
N ILE A 132 -10.78 17.93 2.95
CA ILE A 132 -12.21 17.95 2.66
C ILE A 132 -12.99 17.60 3.92
N GLU A 133 -14.01 18.43 4.23
CA GLU A 133 -14.87 18.28 5.41
C GLU A 133 -15.55 16.92 5.45
N GLY A 134 -15.47 16.25 6.59
CA GLY A 134 -16.13 14.98 6.88
C GLY A 134 -15.44 13.74 6.30
N VAL A 135 -14.36 13.87 5.53
CA VAL A 135 -13.66 12.71 4.95
C VAL A 135 -13.06 11.83 6.05
N ARG A 136 -12.39 12.44 7.05
CA ARG A 136 -11.77 11.71 8.16
C ARG A 136 -12.79 11.05 9.07
N GLU A 137 -13.94 11.68 9.26
CA GLU A 137 -14.99 11.26 10.18
C GLU A 137 -15.91 10.18 9.57
N HIS A 138 -16.17 10.27 8.25
CA HIS A 138 -17.24 9.50 7.62
C HIS A 138 -16.78 8.57 6.49
N CYS A 139 -15.52 8.62 6.07
CA CYS A 139 -14.97 7.68 5.11
C CYS A 139 -14.10 6.62 5.77
N MET A 140 -14.07 5.46 5.18
CA MET A 140 -13.13 4.39 5.49
C MET A 140 -11.91 4.50 4.57
N PHE A 141 -10.74 4.22 5.12
CA PHE A 141 -9.46 4.21 4.41
C PHE A 141 -8.94 2.78 4.25
N LEU A 142 -8.02 2.57 3.32
CA LEU A 142 -7.40 1.26 3.07
C LEU A 142 -5.86 1.37 3.06
N ASP A 143 -5.31 2.06 4.06
CA ASP A 143 -3.87 2.24 4.19
C ASP A 143 -3.20 1.12 4.99
N THR A 144 -3.95 0.48 5.87
CA THR A 144 -3.47 -0.54 6.81
C THR A 144 -4.33 -1.81 6.79
N LYS A 145 -3.75 -2.92 7.27
CA LYS A 145 -4.49 -4.16 7.49
C LYS A 145 -5.72 -3.97 8.38
N ARG A 146 -5.56 -3.19 9.46
CA ARG A 146 -6.64 -2.92 10.43
C ARG A 146 -7.82 -2.19 9.76
N GLU A 147 -7.54 -1.20 8.94
CA GLU A 147 -8.57 -0.48 8.19
C GLU A 147 -9.28 -1.39 7.18
N ALA A 148 -8.55 -2.23 6.44
CA ALA A 148 -9.14 -3.18 5.51
C ALA A 148 -10.04 -4.21 6.24
N GLN A 149 -9.63 -4.70 7.39
CA GLN A 149 -10.45 -5.59 8.25
C GLN A 149 -11.67 -4.86 8.83
N SER A 150 -11.51 -3.62 9.30
CA SER A 150 -12.63 -2.81 9.79
C SER A 150 -13.65 -2.54 8.71
N PHE A 151 -13.20 -2.31 7.47
CA PHE A 151 -14.08 -2.17 6.31
C PHE A 151 -14.86 -3.47 6.05
N GLN A 152 -14.18 -4.62 6.03
CA GLN A 152 -14.82 -5.93 5.84
C GLN A 152 -15.90 -6.19 6.87
N ASN A 153 -15.60 -5.95 8.15
CA ASN A 153 -16.55 -6.13 9.25
C ASN A 153 -17.75 -5.20 9.10
N ARG A 154 -17.52 -3.92 8.80
CA ARG A 154 -18.59 -2.94 8.60
C ARG A 154 -19.50 -3.30 7.42
N LEU A 155 -18.91 -3.74 6.31
CA LEU A 155 -19.65 -4.22 5.14
C LEU A 155 -20.57 -5.37 5.52
N LEU A 156 -20.05 -6.36 6.22
CA LEU A 156 -20.79 -7.54 6.66
C LEU A 156 -21.92 -7.17 7.64
N GLU A 157 -21.66 -6.31 8.63
CA GLU A 157 -22.66 -5.83 9.59
C GLU A 157 -23.86 -5.18 8.91
N ILE A 158 -23.61 -4.30 7.93
CA ILE A 158 -24.66 -3.61 7.18
C ILE A 158 -25.51 -4.60 6.42
N TYR A 159 -24.90 -5.58 5.75
CA TYR A 159 -25.64 -6.56 4.98
C TYR A 159 -26.39 -7.57 5.87
N ILE A 160 -25.84 -8.01 6.99
CA ILE A 160 -26.55 -8.85 7.96
C ILE A 160 -27.76 -8.09 8.53
N LYS A 161 -27.58 -6.81 8.90
CA LYS A 161 -28.67 -5.95 9.39
C LYS A 161 -29.78 -5.84 8.33
N ALA A 162 -29.42 -5.55 7.08
CA ALA A 162 -30.38 -5.43 6.00
C ALA A 162 -31.10 -6.75 5.70
N ASN A 163 -30.39 -7.89 5.82
CA ASN A 163 -30.97 -9.22 5.58
C ASN A 163 -31.99 -9.63 6.67
N THR A 164 -31.90 -9.06 7.87
CA THR A 164 -32.75 -9.43 9.02
C THR A 164 -33.83 -8.40 9.37
N GLN A 165 -33.71 -7.17 8.82
CA GLN A 165 -34.65 -6.10 9.12
C GLN A 165 -36.04 -6.35 8.50
N LYS A 166 -37.11 -5.88 9.20
CA LYS A 166 -38.50 -5.95 8.70
C LYS A 166 -38.88 -4.73 7.84
N GLN A 167 -38.18 -3.63 8.00
CA GLN A 167 -38.43 -2.39 7.24
C GLN A 167 -37.84 -2.52 5.85
N PRO A 168 -38.44 -1.86 4.83
CA PRO A 168 -37.86 -1.78 3.49
C PRO A 168 -36.45 -1.20 3.53
N ILE A 169 -35.58 -1.70 2.65
CA ILE A 169 -34.22 -1.17 2.46
C ILE A 169 -34.32 0.29 2.00
N GLN A 170 -33.66 1.18 2.73
CA GLN A 170 -33.67 2.60 2.44
C GLN A 170 -32.69 2.92 1.28
N PRO A 171 -32.94 4.01 0.52
CA PRO A 171 -31.99 4.48 -0.49
C PRO A 171 -30.59 4.71 0.12
N GLY A 172 -29.55 4.21 -0.54
CA GLY A 172 -28.17 4.31 -0.06
C GLY A 172 -27.75 3.31 1.02
N GLN A 173 -28.66 2.60 1.67
CA GLN A 173 -28.37 1.68 2.79
C GLN A 173 -27.41 0.53 2.40
N LEU A 174 -27.49 0.03 1.17
CA LEU A 174 -26.62 -1.02 0.65
C LEU A 174 -25.57 -0.48 -0.34
N ASP A 175 -25.56 0.83 -0.57
CA ASP A 175 -24.71 1.43 -1.56
C ASP A 175 -23.29 1.66 -1.00
N VAL A 176 -22.32 1.40 -1.82
CA VAL A 176 -20.90 1.69 -1.55
C VAL A 176 -20.41 2.75 -2.52
N VAL A 177 -19.92 3.86 -1.99
CA VAL A 177 -19.29 4.90 -2.80
C VAL A 177 -17.77 4.90 -2.57
N ILE A 178 -17.01 4.83 -3.63
CA ILE A 178 -15.55 4.85 -3.63
C ILE A 178 -15.11 6.17 -4.27
N ALA A 179 -14.57 7.08 -3.46
CA ALA A 179 -13.97 8.32 -3.94
C ALA A 179 -12.52 8.05 -4.37
N GLY A 180 -12.25 8.17 -5.67
CA GLY A 180 -10.98 7.89 -6.32
C GLY A 180 -11.06 6.70 -7.29
N ALA A 181 -10.93 6.99 -8.58
CA ALA A 181 -10.92 6.00 -9.67
C ALA A 181 -9.50 5.57 -10.08
N GLY A 182 -8.56 5.59 -9.14
CA GLY A 182 -7.24 4.98 -9.29
C GLY A 182 -7.29 3.45 -9.21
N ALA A 183 -6.14 2.78 -9.26
CA ALA A 183 -6.07 1.31 -9.23
C ALA A 183 -6.81 0.72 -8.02
N THR A 184 -6.59 1.26 -6.81
CA THR A 184 -7.23 0.77 -5.58
C THR A 184 -8.75 0.84 -5.64
N GLY A 185 -9.32 1.98 -6.09
CA GLY A 185 -10.78 2.13 -6.17
C GLY A 185 -11.42 1.22 -7.22
N VAL A 186 -10.79 1.11 -8.38
CA VAL A 186 -11.24 0.23 -9.47
C VAL A 186 -11.16 -1.24 -9.06
N GLU A 187 -10.06 -1.68 -8.47
CA GLU A 187 -9.88 -3.06 -8.01
C GLU A 187 -10.84 -3.42 -6.86
N LEU A 188 -11.03 -2.51 -5.90
CA LEU A 188 -11.99 -2.70 -4.80
C LEU A 188 -13.40 -2.85 -5.34
N SER A 189 -13.84 -1.99 -6.26
CA SER A 189 -15.20 -2.03 -6.82
C SER A 189 -15.51 -3.38 -7.48
N ALA A 190 -14.56 -3.89 -8.26
CA ALA A 190 -14.71 -5.20 -8.92
C ALA A 190 -14.73 -6.35 -7.90
N GLN A 191 -13.95 -6.29 -6.83
CA GLN A 191 -13.99 -7.30 -5.76
C GLN A 191 -15.31 -7.24 -4.99
N LEU A 192 -15.80 -6.05 -4.65
CA LEU A 192 -17.09 -5.88 -3.97
C LEU A 192 -18.26 -6.41 -4.80
N TYR A 193 -18.27 -6.15 -6.11
CA TYR A 193 -19.24 -6.75 -7.01
C TYR A 193 -19.22 -8.28 -6.95
N LYS A 194 -18.03 -8.88 -7.00
CA LYS A 194 -17.88 -10.33 -6.91
C LYS A 194 -18.41 -10.87 -5.59
N VAL A 195 -18.10 -10.21 -4.48
CA VAL A 195 -18.51 -10.62 -3.12
C VAL A 195 -20.03 -10.51 -2.97
N SER A 196 -20.64 -9.41 -3.45
CA SER A 196 -22.07 -9.21 -3.38
C SER A 196 -22.89 -10.34 -4.06
N ARG A 197 -22.37 -10.93 -5.14
CA ARG A 197 -23.00 -12.05 -5.84
C ARG A 197 -22.90 -13.38 -5.09
N LEU A 198 -22.04 -13.47 -4.10
CA LEU A 198 -21.88 -14.69 -3.31
C LEU A 198 -22.70 -14.66 -2.01
N PHE A 199 -23.22 -13.51 -1.60
CA PHE A 199 -23.93 -13.35 -0.32
C PHE A 199 -25.11 -14.28 -0.15
N THR A 200 -25.93 -14.48 -1.18
CA THR A 200 -27.05 -15.42 -1.13
C THR A 200 -26.61 -16.84 -0.79
N ALA A 201 -25.46 -17.29 -1.34
CA ALA A 201 -24.90 -18.60 -1.03
C ALA A 201 -24.36 -18.73 0.39
N TYR A 202 -24.16 -17.61 1.09
CA TYR A 202 -23.68 -17.54 2.47
C TYR A 202 -24.78 -17.16 3.48
N GLY A 203 -26.08 -17.29 3.08
CA GLY A 203 -27.21 -17.09 3.98
C GLY A 203 -27.76 -15.65 4.03
N LEU A 204 -27.29 -14.74 3.17
CA LEU A 204 -27.86 -13.40 3.01
C LEU A 204 -28.87 -13.42 1.84
N ASP A 205 -29.90 -14.25 1.96
CA ASP A 205 -30.84 -14.58 0.88
C ASP A 205 -32.03 -13.60 0.76
N GLN A 206 -32.25 -12.75 1.78
CA GLN A 206 -33.26 -11.71 1.75
C GLN A 206 -32.80 -10.45 0.99
N ILE A 207 -31.49 -10.33 0.71
CA ILE A 207 -30.94 -9.23 -0.07
C ILE A 207 -30.85 -9.65 -1.54
N ASN A 208 -31.56 -8.93 -2.41
CA ASN A 208 -31.31 -9.08 -3.85
C ASN A 208 -29.97 -8.39 -4.21
N PRO A 209 -29.00 -9.13 -4.77
CA PRO A 209 -27.71 -8.54 -5.18
C PRO A 209 -27.82 -7.33 -6.12
N ALA A 210 -28.93 -7.18 -6.85
CA ALA A 210 -29.19 -6.02 -7.70
C ALA A 210 -29.50 -4.72 -6.91
N GLN A 211 -29.82 -4.83 -5.62
CA GLN A 211 -30.04 -3.69 -4.74
C GLN A 211 -28.72 -3.10 -4.21
N ILE A 212 -27.62 -3.85 -4.33
CA ILE A 212 -26.28 -3.39 -3.91
C ILE A 212 -25.68 -2.60 -5.07
N LYS A 213 -25.55 -1.28 -4.91
CA LYS A 213 -24.95 -0.40 -5.90
C LYS A 213 -23.54 -0.02 -5.50
N ILE A 214 -22.64 -0.06 -6.45
CA ILE A 214 -21.27 0.35 -6.28
C ILE A 214 -21.01 1.54 -7.18
N HIS A 215 -20.57 2.64 -6.58
CA HIS A 215 -20.26 3.88 -7.28
C HIS A 215 -18.77 4.18 -7.16
N ILE A 216 -18.16 4.57 -8.26
CA ILE A 216 -16.80 5.16 -8.27
C ILE A 216 -16.98 6.61 -8.67
N ILE A 217 -16.38 7.52 -7.90
CA ILE A 217 -16.40 8.95 -8.19
C ILE A 217 -14.97 9.49 -8.28
N ASP A 218 -14.69 10.29 -9.31
CA ASP A 218 -13.38 10.91 -9.50
C ASP A 218 -13.50 12.32 -10.11
N ALA A 219 -12.59 13.20 -9.72
CA ALA A 219 -12.47 14.53 -10.27
C ALA A 219 -11.87 14.56 -11.69
N ALA A 220 -11.18 13.50 -12.10
CA ALA A 220 -10.59 13.37 -13.43
C ALA A 220 -11.66 13.09 -14.51
N ASP A 221 -11.29 13.35 -15.77
CA ASP A 221 -12.12 13.10 -16.95
C ASP A 221 -12.34 11.60 -17.23
N ARG A 222 -11.52 10.74 -16.65
CA ARG A 222 -11.58 9.28 -16.83
C ARG A 222 -10.99 8.53 -15.64
N ILE A 223 -11.40 7.28 -15.49
CA ILE A 223 -10.78 6.36 -14.51
C ILE A 223 -9.34 6.07 -14.90
N LEU A 224 -8.49 5.71 -13.93
CA LEU A 224 -7.09 5.37 -14.15
C LEU A 224 -6.36 6.45 -14.97
N SER A 225 -6.61 7.73 -14.69
CA SER A 225 -6.12 8.88 -15.47
C SER A 225 -4.59 8.90 -15.64
N GLY A 226 -3.83 8.29 -14.72
CA GLY A 226 -2.38 8.10 -14.81
C GLY A 226 -1.93 6.97 -15.76
N LEU A 227 -2.87 6.26 -16.41
CA LEU A 227 -2.57 5.18 -17.35
C LEU A 227 -2.98 5.58 -18.79
N PRO A 228 -2.52 4.84 -19.81
CA PRO A 228 -2.89 5.13 -21.20
C PRO A 228 -4.41 5.17 -21.42
N PRO A 229 -4.96 6.10 -22.24
CA PRO A 229 -6.39 6.24 -22.46
C PRO A 229 -7.09 4.96 -22.94
N LYS A 230 -6.44 4.15 -23.76
CA LYS A 230 -6.97 2.86 -24.23
C LYS A 230 -7.22 1.89 -23.08
N LEU A 231 -6.33 1.88 -22.09
CA LEU A 231 -6.46 1.03 -20.89
C LEU A 231 -7.60 1.52 -20.00
N SER A 232 -7.72 2.83 -19.82
CA SER A 232 -8.83 3.46 -19.10
C SER A 232 -10.18 3.08 -19.73
N ALA A 233 -10.31 3.23 -21.05
CA ALA A 233 -11.54 2.90 -21.77
C ALA A 233 -11.89 1.40 -21.69
N ALA A 234 -10.92 0.50 -21.85
CA ALA A 234 -11.13 -0.94 -21.71
C ALA A 234 -11.57 -1.31 -20.29
N THR A 235 -10.95 -0.69 -19.26
CA THR A 235 -11.34 -0.91 -17.86
C THR A 235 -12.76 -0.38 -17.58
N HIS A 236 -13.10 0.79 -18.12
CA HIS A 236 -14.45 1.36 -17.98
C HIS A 236 -15.51 0.41 -18.55
N ALA A 237 -15.30 -0.08 -19.77
CA ALA A 237 -16.21 -1.04 -20.41
C ALA A 237 -16.38 -2.34 -19.58
N GLU A 238 -15.35 -2.80 -18.87
CA GLU A 238 -15.47 -3.93 -17.97
C GLU A 238 -16.28 -3.58 -16.71
N LEU A 239 -16.10 -2.39 -16.13
CA LEU A 239 -16.90 -1.93 -14.98
C LEU A 239 -18.37 -1.76 -15.34
N ASP A 240 -18.67 -1.28 -16.55
CA ASP A 240 -20.05 -1.17 -17.07
C ASP A 240 -20.73 -2.55 -17.13
N LYS A 241 -20.03 -3.59 -17.61
CA LYS A 241 -20.54 -4.97 -17.61
C LYS A 241 -20.84 -5.50 -16.21
N LEU A 242 -20.15 -4.98 -15.20
CA LEU A 242 -20.37 -5.30 -13.80
C LEU A 242 -21.46 -4.41 -13.15
N ASN A 243 -22.13 -3.53 -13.90
CA ASN A 243 -23.08 -2.53 -13.39
C ASN A 243 -22.49 -1.66 -12.27
N ILE A 244 -21.19 -1.33 -12.34
CA ILE A 244 -20.55 -0.39 -11.45
C ILE A 244 -20.73 1.01 -12.04
N ASN A 245 -21.35 1.91 -11.26
CA ASN A 245 -21.61 3.28 -11.70
C ASN A 245 -20.35 4.14 -11.60
N VAL A 246 -19.80 4.53 -12.73
CA VAL A 246 -18.60 5.38 -12.81
C VAL A 246 -19.02 6.83 -13.05
N ILE A 247 -18.59 7.73 -12.16
CA ILE A 247 -18.91 9.16 -12.17
C ILE A 247 -17.57 9.92 -12.25
N THR A 248 -17.24 10.41 -13.42
CA THR A 248 -16.05 11.23 -13.68
C THR A 248 -16.37 12.71 -13.70
N GLU A 249 -15.33 13.57 -13.70
CA GLU A 249 -15.43 15.04 -13.66
C GLU A 249 -16.21 15.56 -12.45
N GLU A 250 -16.33 14.75 -11.39
CA GLU A 250 -17.05 15.07 -10.16
C GLU A 250 -16.10 15.06 -8.96
N ARG A 251 -15.75 16.23 -8.46
CA ARG A 251 -14.93 16.39 -7.27
C ARG A 251 -15.80 16.39 -6.02
N VAL A 252 -15.49 15.51 -5.07
CA VAL A 252 -16.08 15.54 -3.73
C VAL A 252 -15.66 16.80 -3.01
N VAL A 253 -16.60 17.49 -2.38
CA VAL A 253 -16.35 18.72 -1.60
C VAL A 253 -16.75 18.57 -0.13
N LYS A 254 -17.64 17.62 0.18
CA LYS A 254 -18.07 17.34 1.56
C LYS A 254 -18.53 15.88 1.67
N VAL A 255 -18.30 15.29 2.84
CA VAL A 255 -18.83 13.97 3.18
C VAL A 255 -19.62 14.07 4.49
N GLU A 256 -20.84 13.56 4.48
CA GLU A 256 -21.73 13.49 5.63
C GLU A 256 -21.93 12.03 6.07
N HIS A 257 -22.64 11.81 7.17
CA HIS A 257 -22.83 10.49 7.73
C HIS A 257 -23.44 9.49 6.75
N ASP A 258 -24.40 9.92 5.92
CA ASP A 258 -25.21 9.08 5.03
C ASP A 258 -25.08 9.44 3.54
N GLN A 259 -24.23 10.41 3.20
CA GLN A 259 -24.11 10.89 1.83
C GLN A 259 -22.76 11.57 1.54
N LEU A 260 -22.52 11.75 0.25
CA LEU A 260 -21.36 12.45 -0.29
C LEU A 260 -21.85 13.55 -1.23
N ILE A 261 -21.24 14.73 -1.15
CA ILE A 261 -21.63 15.92 -1.91
C ILE A 261 -20.47 16.33 -2.84
N THR A 262 -20.81 16.60 -4.10
CA THR A 262 -19.83 17.01 -5.11
C THR A 262 -19.87 18.51 -5.37
N HIS A 263 -18.88 19.01 -6.11
CA HIS A 263 -18.76 20.42 -6.45
C HIS A 263 -19.89 20.94 -7.35
N THR A 264 -20.60 20.06 -8.07
CA THR A 264 -21.78 20.42 -8.86
C THR A 264 -23.05 20.47 -8.01
N GLY A 265 -22.96 20.11 -6.71
CA GLY A 265 -24.10 19.97 -5.82
C GLY A 265 -24.82 18.62 -5.92
N ARG A 266 -24.25 17.66 -6.64
CA ARG A 266 -24.79 16.30 -6.72
C ARG A 266 -24.66 15.61 -5.37
N ILE A 267 -25.74 15.01 -4.87
CA ILE A 267 -25.80 14.24 -3.63
C ILE A 267 -25.84 12.76 -3.99
N ILE A 268 -24.96 11.98 -3.38
CA ILE A 268 -24.87 10.52 -3.57
C ILE A 268 -25.06 9.87 -2.20
N PRO A 269 -26.25 9.30 -1.93
CA PRO A 269 -26.50 8.57 -0.68
C PRO A 269 -25.67 7.30 -0.62
N ALA A 270 -25.03 7.01 0.51
CA ALA A 270 -24.33 5.77 0.75
C ALA A 270 -24.04 5.57 2.25
N GLU A 271 -24.32 4.39 2.75
CA GLU A 271 -23.94 3.98 4.11
C GLU A 271 -22.42 3.74 4.20
N ILE A 272 -21.81 3.20 3.13
CA ILE A 272 -20.37 2.91 3.08
C ILE A 272 -19.70 3.88 2.10
N LYS A 273 -18.74 4.62 2.61
CA LYS A 273 -17.91 5.56 1.84
C LYS A 273 -16.44 5.19 2.02
N VAL A 274 -15.75 4.92 0.92
CA VAL A 274 -14.32 4.60 0.88
C VAL A 274 -13.55 5.74 0.26
N TRP A 275 -12.50 6.19 0.91
CA TRP A 275 -11.62 7.22 0.38
C TRP A 275 -10.36 6.58 -0.20
N ALA A 276 -10.26 6.57 -1.52
CA ALA A 276 -9.13 6.06 -2.30
C ALA A 276 -8.53 7.12 -3.24
N ALA A 277 -8.86 8.41 -3.01
CA ALA A 277 -8.44 9.55 -3.83
C ALA A 277 -7.10 10.10 -3.34
N GLY A 278 -6.04 9.84 -4.11
CA GLY A 278 -4.72 10.40 -3.86
C GLY A 278 -4.00 9.84 -2.64
N ILE A 279 -2.70 10.08 -2.63
CA ILE A 279 -1.82 9.69 -1.53
C ILE A 279 -0.91 10.87 -1.15
N LYS A 280 -0.43 10.85 0.09
CA LYS A 280 0.66 11.71 0.58
C LYS A 280 1.60 10.90 1.45
N ALA A 281 2.82 11.34 1.64
CA ALA A 281 3.67 10.80 2.67
C ALA A 281 3.15 11.20 4.07
N PRO A 282 3.42 10.43 5.13
CA PRO A 282 2.96 10.73 6.48
C PRO A 282 3.30 12.15 6.93
N ASP A 283 2.39 12.79 7.67
CA ASP A 283 2.48 14.21 8.02
C ASP A 283 3.72 14.55 8.88
N PHE A 284 4.25 13.59 9.65
CA PHE A 284 5.47 13.82 10.44
C PHE A 284 6.73 14.04 9.58
N LEU A 285 6.69 13.73 8.28
CA LEU A 285 7.79 14.02 7.34
C LEU A 285 7.82 15.48 6.90
N LYS A 286 6.71 16.19 7.07
CA LYS A 286 6.66 17.63 6.80
C LYS A 286 7.60 18.33 7.79
N ASP A 287 8.55 19.06 7.24
CA ASP A 287 9.54 19.82 8.04
C ASP A 287 10.32 18.97 9.05
N LEU A 288 10.55 17.67 8.78
CA LEU A 288 11.26 16.74 9.66
C LEU A 288 12.71 17.20 9.88
N ASP A 289 12.96 17.90 10.99
CA ASP A 289 14.25 18.49 11.38
C ASP A 289 14.95 19.28 10.23
N GLY A 290 14.13 20.02 9.46
CA GLY A 290 14.59 20.86 8.34
C GLY A 290 14.98 20.08 7.09
N LEU A 291 14.62 18.81 6.94
CA LEU A 291 14.75 18.10 5.67
C LEU A 291 13.78 18.67 4.63
N GLU A 292 14.23 18.74 3.38
CA GLU A 292 13.42 19.21 2.29
C GLU A 292 12.30 18.21 1.97
N SER A 293 11.04 18.70 1.90
CA SER A 293 9.87 17.91 1.52
C SER A 293 9.01 18.67 0.49
N ASN A 294 8.29 17.91 -0.34
CA ASN A 294 7.38 18.49 -1.32
C ASN A 294 5.97 18.72 -0.75
N ARG A 295 5.03 19.20 -1.59
CA ARG A 295 3.65 19.53 -1.20
C ARG A 295 2.84 18.35 -0.64
N ILE A 296 3.23 17.11 -0.89
CA ILE A 296 2.62 15.89 -0.37
C ILE A 296 3.53 15.19 0.65
N ASN A 297 4.40 15.96 1.32
CA ASN A 297 5.29 15.54 2.39
C ASN A 297 6.37 14.50 2.00
N GLN A 298 6.59 14.22 0.72
CA GLN A 298 7.67 13.33 0.31
C GLN A 298 9.02 14.02 0.51
N LEU A 299 9.99 13.31 1.09
CA LEU A 299 11.37 13.80 1.22
C LEU A 299 12.02 13.88 -0.17
N VAL A 300 12.60 15.04 -0.49
CA VAL A 300 13.31 15.24 -1.75
C VAL A 300 14.66 14.55 -1.69
N VAL A 301 14.96 13.70 -2.68
CA VAL A 301 16.20 12.92 -2.71
C VAL A 301 16.96 13.10 -4.02
N LYS A 302 18.29 12.97 -3.93
CA LYS A 302 19.20 12.89 -5.08
C LYS A 302 19.03 11.54 -5.81
N GLN A 303 19.68 11.37 -6.97
CA GLN A 303 19.71 10.07 -7.67
C GLN A 303 20.40 8.95 -6.84
N THR A 304 21.22 9.30 -5.86
CA THR A 304 21.80 8.36 -4.89
C THR A 304 20.81 7.92 -3.82
N LEU A 305 19.58 8.44 -3.81
CA LEU A 305 18.55 8.32 -2.79
C LEU A 305 18.90 8.98 -1.43
N GLN A 306 19.98 9.76 -1.38
CA GLN A 306 20.28 10.62 -0.22
C GLN A 306 19.33 11.81 -0.21
N THR A 307 18.91 12.26 0.96
CA THR A 307 18.21 13.55 1.07
C THR A 307 19.12 14.70 0.62
N THR A 308 18.51 15.78 0.14
CA THR A 308 19.26 16.93 -0.39
C THR A 308 20.15 17.61 0.65
N LEU A 309 19.75 17.58 1.92
CA LEU A 309 20.34 18.35 3.02
C LEU A 309 21.11 17.49 4.06
N ASP A 310 21.14 16.16 3.92
CA ASP A 310 21.87 15.27 4.81
C ASP A 310 22.35 13.99 4.11
N GLU A 311 23.66 13.79 4.07
CA GLU A 311 24.27 12.65 3.38
C GLU A 311 24.12 11.31 4.13
N ASN A 312 23.73 11.35 5.40
CA ASN A 312 23.54 10.16 6.23
C ASN A 312 22.09 9.65 6.18
N ILE A 313 21.18 10.44 5.59
CA ILE A 313 19.75 10.14 5.52
C ILE A 313 19.34 9.87 4.09
N PHE A 314 18.70 8.74 3.88
CA PHE A 314 18.18 8.27 2.62
C PHE A 314 16.65 8.14 2.70
N ALA A 315 15.96 8.24 1.57
CA ALA A 315 14.55 7.88 1.49
C ALA A 315 14.27 7.05 0.25
N LEU A 316 13.28 6.16 0.35
CA LEU A 316 12.85 5.29 -0.74
C LEU A 316 11.34 4.96 -0.68
N GLY A 317 10.80 4.52 -1.80
CA GLY A 317 9.38 4.21 -1.95
C GLY A 317 8.52 5.47 -2.00
N ASP A 318 7.26 5.33 -1.59
CA ASP A 318 6.26 6.39 -1.76
C ASP A 318 6.52 7.64 -0.91
N CYS A 319 7.36 7.56 0.12
CA CYS A 319 7.75 8.72 0.94
C CYS A 319 8.93 9.52 0.37
N ALA A 320 9.47 9.13 -0.79
CA ALA A 320 10.59 9.80 -1.44
C ALA A 320 10.18 10.41 -2.78
N GLN A 321 10.54 11.67 -3.02
CA GLN A 321 10.51 12.30 -4.33
C GLN A 321 11.88 12.16 -4.99
N CYS A 322 11.99 11.27 -5.96
CA CYS A 322 13.19 11.07 -6.78
C CYS A 322 12.91 11.46 -8.21
N ASP A 323 13.82 12.20 -8.85
CA ASP A 323 13.68 12.58 -10.24
C ASP A 323 13.74 11.36 -11.18
N TRP A 324 13.00 11.47 -12.28
CA TRP A 324 13.07 10.56 -13.43
C TRP A 324 13.49 11.34 -14.68
N PRO A 325 14.79 11.53 -14.87
CA PRO A 325 15.32 12.44 -15.92
C PRO A 325 14.85 12.08 -17.33
N GLU A 326 14.75 10.78 -17.67
CA GLU A 326 14.35 10.32 -18.99
C GLU A 326 12.91 10.70 -19.38
N LYS A 327 12.07 11.04 -18.39
CA LYS A 327 10.67 11.45 -18.57
C LYS A 327 10.41 12.89 -18.16
N ASN A 328 11.44 13.63 -17.73
CA ASN A 328 11.30 14.97 -17.15
C ASN A 328 10.17 15.00 -16.09
N SER A 329 10.16 14.04 -15.19
CA SER A 329 9.11 13.77 -14.22
C SER A 329 9.72 13.17 -12.95
N PHE A 330 8.87 12.71 -12.04
CA PHE A 330 9.29 12.00 -10.83
C PHE A 330 8.99 10.51 -10.94
N VAL A 331 9.78 9.71 -10.23
CA VAL A 331 9.55 8.27 -10.09
C VAL A 331 8.19 8.06 -9.42
N PRO A 332 7.26 7.33 -10.05
CA PRO A 332 5.92 7.17 -9.50
C PRO A 332 5.94 6.34 -8.22
N PRO A 333 5.08 6.67 -7.22
CA PRO A 333 4.95 5.92 -5.99
C PRO A 333 4.24 4.58 -6.25
N ARG A 334 5.05 3.54 -6.44
CA ARG A 334 4.59 2.17 -6.76
C ARG A 334 5.49 1.15 -6.07
N ALA A 335 4.95 -0.03 -5.80
CA ALA A 335 5.71 -1.14 -5.22
C ALA A 335 6.95 -1.53 -6.06
N GLN A 336 6.86 -1.46 -7.40
CA GLN A 336 8.02 -1.71 -8.27
C GLN A 336 9.13 -0.66 -8.12
N SER A 337 8.78 0.61 -7.86
CA SER A 337 9.75 1.67 -7.58
C SER A 337 10.48 1.40 -6.27
N ALA A 338 9.73 1.09 -5.21
CA ALA A 338 10.28 0.75 -3.90
C ALA A 338 11.21 -0.48 -3.97
N HIS A 339 10.85 -1.52 -4.73
CA HIS A 339 11.68 -2.71 -4.96
C HIS A 339 13.02 -2.37 -5.66
N GLN A 340 12.97 -1.56 -6.72
CA GLN A 340 14.18 -1.15 -7.45
C GLN A 340 15.07 -0.25 -6.60
N GLN A 341 14.48 0.69 -5.85
CA GLN A 341 15.20 1.56 -4.94
C GLN A 341 15.82 0.77 -3.77
N ALA A 342 15.12 -0.20 -3.19
CA ALA A 342 15.68 -1.10 -2.18
C ALA A 342 16.88 -1.90 -2.72
N SER A 343 16.78 -2.37 -3.97
CA SER A 343 17.87 -3.07 -4.65
C SER A 343 19.11 -2.18 -4.86
N LEU A 344 18.91 -0.91 -5.20
CA LEU A 344 19.99 0.08 -5.28
C LEU A 344 20.57 0.34 -3.89
N MET A 345 19.73 0.57 -2.88
CA MET A 345 20.18 0.88 -1.51
C MET A 345 21.10 -0.17 -0.91
N VAL A 346 20.91 -1.46 -1.22
CA VAL A 346 21.85 -2.50 -0.85
C VAL A 346 23.25 -2.25 -1.43
N LYS A 347 23.34 -1.77 -2.67
CA LYS A 347 24.62 -1.43 -3.33
C LYS A 347 25.20 -0.14 -2.73
N THR A 348 24.36 0.87 -2.54
CA THR A 348 24.69 2.17 -1.97
C THR A 348 25.31 2.02 -0.56
N ILE A 349 24.65 1.27 0.33
CA ILE A 349 25.16 1.03 1.69
C ILE A 349 26.48 0.25 1.65
N CYS A 350 26.60 -0.77 0.79
CA CYS A 350 27.87 -1.50 0.64
C CYS A 350 29.01 -0.63 0.05
N ALA A 351 28.70 0.32 -0.83
CA ALA A 351 29.67 1.27 -1.37
C ALA A 351 30.12 2.26 -0.28
N ARG A 352 29.16 2.84 0.44
CA ARG A 352 29.38 3.76 1.56
C ARG A 352 30.32 3.17 2.63
N LEU A 353 30.06 1.93 3.07
CA LEU A 353 30.91 1.22 4.04
C LEU A 353 32.34 0.96 3.56
N LYS A 354 32.59 1.12 2.27
CA LYS A 354 33.91 0.97 1.64
C LYS A 354 34.49 2.30 1.18
N ASN A 355 33.86 3.42 1.53
CA ASN A 355 34.21 4.76 1.07
C ASN A 355 34.34 4.86 -0.47
N LYS A 356 33.41 4.24 -1.20
CA LYS A 356 33.31 4.29 -2.68
C LYS A 356 32.19 5.22 -3.09
N ASP A 357 32.26 5.68 -4.35
CA ASP A 357 31.21 6.47 -4.96
C ASP A 357 29.86 5.73 -4.92
N LEU A 358 28.81 6.47 -4.61
CA LEU A 358 27.47 5.94 -4.51
C LEU A 358 26.86 5.77 -5.89
N PRO A 359 26.23 4.62 -6.19
CA PRO A 359 25.56 4.41 -7.45
C PRO A 359 24.30 5.26 -7.56
N GLU A 360 23.97 5.71 -8.77
CA GLU A 360 22.77 6.46 -9.08
C GLU A 360 21.59 5.55 -9.43
N PHE A 361 20.40 5.98 -9.05
CA PHE A 361 19.15 5.31 -9.35
C PHE A 361 18.70 5.63 -10.77
N LYS A 362 18.40 4.58 -11.53
CA LYS A 362 17.77 4.67 -12.84
C LYS A 362 16.51 3.84 -12.80
N TYR A 363 15.36 4.53 -12.83
CA TYR A 363 14.07 3.87 -12.78
C TYR A 363 13.74 3.19 -14.11
N LYS A 364 13.34 1.95 -14.06
CA LYS A 364 12.83 1.20 -15.19
C LYS A 364 11.36 0.89 -14.98
N ASP A 365 10.51 1.49 -15.79
CA ASP A 365 9.06 1.21 -15.73
C ASP A 365 8.77 -0.11 -16.49
N TYR A 366 8.26 -1.09 -15.75
CA TYR A 366 7.81 -2.37 -16.32
C TYR A 366 6.34 -2.38 -16.68
N GLY A 367 5.67 -1.21 -16.62
CA GLY A 367 4.26 -1.06 -16.89
C GLY A 367 3.38 -1.09 -15.64
N SER A 368 2.08 -1.12 -15.86
CA SER A 368 1.04 -1.12 -14.83
C SER A 368 -0.01 -2.16 -15.15
N LEU A 369 -0.49 -2.83 -14.11
CA LEU A 369 -1.52 -3.85 -14.18
C LEU A 369 -2.62 -3.50 -13.18
N VAL A 370 -3.88 -3.66 -13.60
CA VAL A 370 -5.06 -3.47 -12.76
C VAL A 370 -5.87 -4.75 -12.82
N SER A 371 -6.20 -5.30 -11.67
CA SER A 371 -6.92 -6.56 -11.54
C SER A 371 -8.42 -6.30 -11.31
N LEU A 372 -9.26 -6.80 -12.19
CA LEU A 372 -10.71 -6.80 -12.02
C LEU A 372 -11.23 -8.16 -11.48
N GLY A 373 -10.41 -8.79 -10.66
CA GLY A 373 -10.72 -10.09 -10.04
C GLY A 373 -10.67 -11.24 -11.06
N LYS A 374 -11.67 -12.13 -11.01
CA LYS A 374 -11.75 -13.26 -11.92
C LYS A 374 -12.27 -12.90 -13.32
N TYR A 375 -12.86 -11.70 -13.47
CA TYR A 375 -13.53 -11.30 -14.70
C TYR A 375 -12.55 -10.88 -15.79
N SER A 376 -11.61 -10.01 -15.44
CA SER A 376 -10.49 -9.65 -16.33
C SER A 376 -9.35 -9.03 -15.54
N THR A 377 -8.19 -9.00 -16.13
CA THR A 377 -7.06 -8.20 -15.70
C THR A 377 -6.59 -7.44 -16.93
N VAL A 378 -6.49 -6.14 -16.79
CA VAL A 378 -6.10 -5.25 -17.89
C VAL A 378 -4.78 -4.60 -17.52
N GLY A 379 -3.85 -4.55 -18.44
CA GLY A 379 -2.53 -4.03 -18.13
C GLY A 379 -1.75 -3.56 -19.32
N ASN A 380 -0.68 -2.87 -19.03
CA ASN A 380 0.25 -2.34 -20.00
C ASN A 380 1.66 -2.84 -19.65
N LEU A 381 2.32 -3.48 -20.62
CA LEU A 381 3.71 -3.88 -20.54
C LEU A 381 4.57 -2.90 -21.34
N MET A 382 5.51 -2.23 -20.68
CA MET A 382 6.49 -1.39 -21.37
C MET A 382 7.68 -2.26 -21.80
N GLY A 383 7.78 -2.49 -23.11
CA GLY A 383 8.92 -3.15 -23.72
C GLY A 383 9.96 -2.13 -24.22
N ASN A 384 11.24 -2.48 -24.10
CA ASN A 384 12.36 -1.62 -24.55
C ASN A 384 12.47 -1.44 -26.08
N LEU A 385 11.70 -2.17 -26.89
CA LEU A 385 11.94 -2.26 -28.34
C LEU A 385 10.75 -1.89 -29.24
N THR A 386 9.49 -1.92 -28.79
CA THR A 386 8.32 -1.79 -29.70
C THR A 386 7.11 -1.06 -29.13
N GLY A 387 7.26 -0.23 -28.12
CA GLY A 387 6.13 0.53 -27.58
C GLY A 387 5.28 -0.24 -26.56
N THR A 388 4.12 0.32 -26.25
CA THR A 388 3.19 -0.17 -25.23
C THR A 388 2.35 -1.32 -25.77
N VAL A 389 2.47 -2.51 -25.18
CA VAL A 389 1.62 -3.67 -25.49
C VAL A 389 0.53 -3.79 -24.45
N MET A 390 -0.74 -3.74 -24.87
CA MET A 390 -1.88 -4.01 -24.01
C MET A 390 -2.01 -5.51 -23.79
N ILE A 391 -2.11 -5.93 -22.53
CA ILE A 391 -2.25 -7.33 -22.14
C ILE A 391 -3.54 -7.48 -21.35
N GLU A 392 -4.36 -8.45 -21.75
CA GLU A 392 -5.65 -8.72 -21.13
C GLU A 392 -5.79 -10.19 -20.70
N GLY A 393 -6.71 -10.46 -19.79
CA GLY A 393 -7.09 -11.82 -19.39
C GLY A 393 -6.03 -12.57 -18.58
N PHE A 394 -5.86 -13.85 -18.88
CA PHE A 394 -5.03 -14.77 -18.09
C PHE A 394 -3.56 -14.33 -17.95
N PHE A 395 -2.94 -13.84 -19.01
CA PHE A 395 -1.54 -13.39 -18.97
C PHE A 395 -1.35 -12.15 -18.09
N ALA A 396 -2.25 -11.17 -18.18
CA ALA A 396 -2.19 -9.99 -17.32
C ALA A 396 -2.36 -10.37 -15.84
N ARG A 397 -3.23 -11.32 -15.54
CA ARG A 397 -3.39 -11.85 -14.18
C ARG A 397 -2.14 -12.58 -13.67
N MET A 398 -1.51 -13.40 -14.51
CA MET A 398 -0.23 -14.03 -14.14
C MET A 398 0.83 -12.98 -13.82
N MET A 399 0.91 -11.93 -14.62
CA MET A 399 1.86 -10.84 -14.38
C MET A 399 1.56 -10.05 -13.12
N TYR A 400 0.29 -9.77 -12.82
CA TYR A 400 -0.12 -9.15 -11.55
C TYR A 400 0.33 -9.98 -10.34
N LEU A 401 0.06 -11.28 -10.38
CA LEU A 401 0.51 -12.21 -9.34
C LEU A 401 2.04 -12.31 -9.27
N SER A 402 2.75 -12.13 -10.39
CA SER A 402 4.21 -12.17 -10.43
C SER A 402 4.87 -11.07 -9.60
N LEU A 403 4.27 -9.87 -9.51
CA LEU A 403 4.78 -8.79 -8.66
C LEU A 403 4.79 -9.19 -7.18
N TYR A 404 3.71 -9.81 -6.71
CA TYR A 404 3.66 -10.36 -5.35
C TYR A 404 4.67 -11.49 -5.15
N LYS A 405 4.83 -12.37 -6.14
CA LYS A 405 5.83 -13.46 -6.10
C LYS A 405 7.26 -12.95 -6.13
N LEU A 406 7.55 -11.88 -6.87
CA LEU A 406 8.87 -11.22 -6.84
C LEU A 406 9.18 -10.66 -5.45
N HIS A 407 8.20 -10.05 -4.79
CA HIS A 407 8.36 -9.61 -3.42
C HIS A 407 8.62 -10.79 -2.46
N GLN A 408 7.82 -11.86 -2.54
CA GLN A 408 8.06 -13.08 -1.76
C GLN A 408 9.44 -13.69 -2.02
N LEU A 409 9.89 -13.68 -3.28
CA LEU A 409 11.22 -14.16 -3.67
C LEU A 409 12.34 -13.33 -3.02
N ALA A 410 12.16 -12.02 -2.94
CA ALA A 410 13.11 -11.12 -2.29
C ALA A 410 13.21 -11.35 -0.78
N LEU A 411 12.09 -11.73 -0.12
CA LEU A 411 12.02 -11.97 1.32
C LEU A 411 12.44 -13.39 1.73
N PHE A 412 12.05 -14.39 0.95
CA PHE A 412 12.16 -15.82 1.35
C PHE A 412 13.13 -16.62 0.52
N GLY A 413 13.56 -16.09 -0.64
CA GLY A 413 14.34 -16.83 -1.61
C GLY A 413 13.50 -17.85 -2.41
N PHE A 414 14.15 -18.51 -3.39
CA PHE A 414 13.46 -19.33 -4.39
C PHE A 414 12.70 -20.52 -3.80
N TYR A 415 13.37 -21.37 -3.01
CA TYR A 415 12.77 -22.61 -2.50
C TYR A 415 11.54 -22.38 -1.61
N ARG A 416 11.63 -21.44 -0.66
CA ARG A 416 10.51 -21.12 0.22
C ARG A 416 9.34 -20.50 -0.56
N THR A 417 9.62 -19.62 -1.52
CA THR A 417 8.58 -19.02 -2.37
C THR A 417 7.87 -20.06 -3.22
N MET A 418 8.61 -21.04 -3.75
CA MET A 418 8.04 -22.17 -4.49
C MET A 418 7.12 -23.02 -3.60
N MET A 419 7.57 -23.38 -2.40
CA MET A 419 6.77 -24.15 -1.43
C MET A 419 5.49 -23.40 -1.03
N LEU A 420 5.60 -22.10 -0.74
CA LEU A 420 4.43 -21.24 -0.44
C LEU A 420 3.46 -21.17 -1.62
N SER A 421 3.97 -21.17 -2.85
CA SER A 421 3.11 -21.15 -4.05
C SER A 421 2.35 -22.45 -4.23
N ILE A 422 2.99 -23.59 -4.01
CA ILE A 422 2.35 -24.91 -4.04
C ILE A 422 1.29 -25.00 -2.94
N ALA A 423 1.63 -24.64 -1.70
CA ALA A 423 0.71 -24.66 -0.57
C ALA A 423 -0.52 -23.78 -0.84
N TYR A 424 -0.33 -22.55 -1.36
CA TYR A 424 -1.41 -21.67 -1.75
C TYR A 424 -2.32 -22.28 -2.81
N THR A 425 -1.76 -22.92 -3.84
CA THR A 425 -2.55 -23.57 -4.90
C THR A 425 -3.39 -24.72 -4.36
N LEU A 426 -2.80 -25.60 -3.55
CA LEU A 426 -3.53 -26.70 -2.93
C LEU A 426 -4.64 -26.21 -2.02
N ARG A 427 -4.35 -25.22 -1.20
CA ARG A 427 -5.32 -24.64 -0.26
C ARG A 427 -6.47 -23.90 -0.97
N SER A 428 -6.18 -23.16 -2.02
CA SER A 428 -7.19 -22.43 -2.79
C SER A 428 -8.29 -23.30 -3.40
N THR A 429 -8.11 -24.63 -3.43
CA THR A 429 -9.12 -25.60 -3.89
C THR A 429 -10.14 -25.96 -2.81
N VAL A 430 -9.77 -25.83 -1.53
CA VAL A 430 -10.61 -26.20 -0.38
C VAL A 430 -11.10 -25.02 0.44
N ASP A 431 -10.41 -23.90 0.37
CA ASP A 431 -10.76 -22.67 1.10
C ASP A 431 -12.08 -22.05 0.61
N PRO A 432 -12.89 -21.47 1.51
CA PRO A 432 -14.07 -20.72 1.12
C PRO A 432 -13.68 -19.52 0.25
N LYS A 433 -14.52 -19.19 -0.73
CA LYS A 433 -14.27 -18.09 -1.69
C LYS A 433 -14.32 -16.70 -1.04
N ILE A 434 -14.97 -16.60 0.10
CA ILE A 434 -15.07 -15.39 0.94
C ILE A 434 -14.79 -15.80 2.37
N LYS A 435 -13.99 -15.00 3.06
CA LYS A 435 -13.72 -15.10 4.49
C LYS A 435 -14.62 -14.08 5.20
N LEU A 436 -15.56 -14.56 6.03
CA LEU A 436 -16.57 -13.74 6.71
C LEU A 436 -16.27 -13.57 8.21
N HIS A 437 -14.98 -13.50 8.57
CA HIS A 437 -14.52 -13.35 9.96
C HIS A 437 -13.41 -12.31 10.07
#